data_355dec4ca3b8ca7ac635ff98e25d85bc
#
_entry.id   355dec4ca3b8ca7ac635ff98e25d85bc
#
_cell.length_a   1.000
_cell.length_b   1.000
_cell.length_c   1.000
_cell.angle_alpha   90.00
_cell.angle_beta   90.00
_cell.angle_gamma   90.00
#
_symmetry.space_group_name_H-M   'P 1'
#
loop_
_entity.id
_entity.type
_entity.pdbx_description
1 polymer ?
#
loop_
_entity_poly.entity_id
_entity_poly.type
_entity_poly.pdbx_seq_one_letter_code
_entity_poly.pdbx_strand_id
1 'polypeptide(L)'
;MLRYFHGISFRSFASTTGYISLGFATASYFHGLHQDRQTKSYLSDSVATRDKMAAQSKIKTPFQTLFAVHMTCDHCVKSVSDSLYSLEGITKVDANLKDQLVAVEGTAAPSAIVSAIEATGRDAILRGSGASNSAAVCILETYHHSDRGGEALVPASAPEASTNGSGVKDREVRGLARMVQVSPTTTLVDLTVRGVVPGVYNATIREYGDLKFGASSTGPVWTGDSSGSSSSSATQPRGVLGKVEIGKDGRGAVFLDHPFQVWEVIGHAMAVSRQEEGQAELKNDENTVVGVIARSAGMWDNDKTVCSCTGKTLWEERKDEVKKGMI
;
A
#
# COMPACT_ATOMS: atom_id res chain seq x y z
N MET A 1 0.88 43.26 -49.98
CA MET A 1 0.11 42.79 -51.13
C MET A 1 -0.94 41.83 -50.57
N LEU A 2 -2.17 42.32 -50.38
CA LEU A 2 -3.31 42.25 -51.33
C LEU A 2 -3.59 40.78 -51.69
N ARG A 3 -4.73 40.16 -51.57
CA ARG A 3 -6.17 40.51 -51.53
C ARG A 3 -6.90 39.17 -51.34
N TYR A 4 -7.98 39.09 -50.61
CA TYR A 4 -9.40 39.13 -51.00
C TYR A 4 -9.92 37.80 -51.51
N PHE A 5 -11.11 37.27 -51.31
CA PHE A 5 -12.46 37.70 -50.95
C PHE A 5 -13.36 36.46 -50.85
N HIS A 6 -14.39 36.52 -50.09
CA HIS A 6 -15.81 36.24 -50.30
C HIS A 6 -16.21 34.77 -50.45
N GLY A 7 -17.29 34.29 -49.91
CA GLY A 7 -18.47 34.87 -49.27
C GLY A 7 -19.70 33.97 -49.54
N ILE A 8 -20.62 33.97 -48.60
CA ILE A 8 -22.08 33.99 -48.78
C ILE A 8 -22.70 32.72 -49.46
N SER A 9 -23.74 32.04 -48.96
CA SER A 9 -25.08 32.50 -48.64
C SER A 9 -26.02 31.35 -48.24
N PHE A 10 -26.81 31.58 -47.23
CA PHE A 10 -28.24 31.27 -47.04
C PHE A 10 -29.02 30.48 -48.09
N ARG A 11 -29.86 29.55 -47.58
CA ARG A 11 -31.33 29.53 -47.78
C ARG A 11 -31.96 28.36 -47.04
N SER A 12 -32.66 28.57 -46.09
CA SER A 12 -34.06 28.53 -45.68
C SER A 12 -35.02 28.05 -46.79
N PHE A 13 -35.84 27.02 -46.47
CA PHE A 13 -37.26 27.04 -46.84
C PHE A 13 -38.06 26.07 -45.94
N ALA A 14 -39.14 26.53 -45.57
CA ALA A 14 -40.18 26.21 -44.67
C ALA A 14 -41.22 25.17 -45.19
N SER A 15 -41.95 24.60 -44.21
CA SER A 15 -43.39 24.44 -44.16
C SER A 15 -44.03 23.34 -45.03
N THR A 16 -44.78 22.41 -44.41
CA THR A 16 -46.24 22.38 -44.43
C THR A 16 -46.79 21.21 -43.62
N THR A 17 -47.57 21.46 -42.62
CA THR A 17 -48.92 21.10 -42.18
C THR A 17 -49.59 19.81 -42.74
N GLY A 18 -50.19 19.06 -41.83
CA GLY A 18 -51.22 18.05 -42.09
C GLY A 18 -51.55 17.17 -40.92
N TYR A 19 -52.45 17.48 -40.13
CA TYR A 19 -53.74 17.07 -39.55
C TYR A 19 -54.01 15.59 -39.24
N ILE A 20 -54.38 15.37 -37.96
CA ILE A 20 -55.55 14.62 -37.37
C ILE A 20 -55.52 13.10 -37.58
N SER A 21 -55.65 12.24 -36.54
CA SER A 21 -56.79 12.02 -35.65
C SER A 21 -56.60 10.79 -34.75
N LEU A 22 -57.08 10.92 -33.53
CA LEU A 22 -57.68 9.91 -32.62
C LEU A 22 -57.20 8.43 -32.63
N GLY A 23 -56.83 8.01 -31.44
CA GLY A 23 -56.85 6.63 -30.98
C GLY A 23 -56.51 6.49 -29.50
N PHE A 24 -57.54 6.63 -28.67
CA PHE A 24 -57.53 6.32 -27.22
C PHE A 24 -57.33 4.80 -27.01
N ALA A 25 -56.75 4.50 -25.85
CA ALA A 25 -56.71 3.24 -25.11
C ALA A 25 -55.56 2.30 -25.41
N THR A 26 -54.66 2.23 -24.47
CA THR A 26 -54.24 1.16 -23.56
C THR A 26 -52.87 1.47 -22.99
N ALA A 27 -52.84 2.33 -22.01
CA ALA A 27 -51.64 2.52 -21.16
C ALA A 27 -51.97 1.86 -19.82
N SER A 28 -51.56 0.61 -19.61
CA SER A 28 -51.44 0.02 -18.28
C SER A 28 -50.98 -1.44 -18.35
N TYR A 29 -49.76 -1.73 -18.83
CA TYR A 29 -49.15 -3.06 -18.61
C TYR A 29 -47.64 -3.10 -18.85
N PHE A 30 -46.93 -1.99 -18.79
CA PHE A 30 -45.44 -2.00 -19.00
C PHE A 30 -44.67 -1.32 -17.86
N HIS A 31 -45.18 -1.28 -16.64
CA HIS A 31 -44.44 -0.70 -15.51
C HIS A 31 -43.87 -1.72 -14.52
N GLY A 32 -44.06 -3.03 -14.78
CA GLY A 32 -43.61 -4.10 -13.87
C GLY A 32 -42.28 -4.80 -14.29
N LEU A 33 -41.76 -4.58 -15.48
CA LEU A 33 -40.62 -5.35 -15.99
C LEU A 33 -39.30 -4.58 -16.08
N HIS A 34 -39.26 -3.30 -15.70
CA HIS A 34 -38.03 -2.50 -15.77
C HIS A 34 -37.32 -2.32 -14.41
N GLN A 35 -37.97 -2.63 -13.28
CA GLN A 35 -37.34 -2.58 -11.94
C GLN A 35 -36.59 -3.86 -11.59
N ASP A 36 -36.92 -5.01 -12.18
CA ASP A 36 -36.26 -6.30 -11.89
C ASP A 36 -34.92 -6.49 -12.64
N ARG A 37 -34.62 -5.66 -13.64
CA ARG A 37 -33.34 -5.73 -14.38
C ARG A 37 -32.22 -4.90 -13.72
N GLN A 38 -32.56 -3.84 -12.98
CA GLN A 38 -31.54 -3.02 -12.33
C GLN A 38 -31.07 -3.64 -11.00
N THR A 39 -31.93 -4.31 -10.26
CA THR A 39 -31.53 -5.00 -9.01
C THR A 39 -30.68 -6.23 -9.27
N LYS A 40 -30.80 -6.91 -10.41
CA LYS A 40 -29.91 -8.04 -10.78
C LYS A 40 -28.54 -7.59 -11.24
N SER A 41 -28.37 -6.39 -11.81
CA SER A 41 -27.06 -5.88 -12.20
C SER A 41 -26.22 -5.47 -10.97
N TYR A 42 -26.82 -4.86 -9.94
CA TYR A 42 -26.11 -4.47 -8.71
C TYR A 42 -25.69 -5.68 -7.85
N LEU A 43 -26.43 -6.79 -7.92
CA LEU A 43 -26.05 -8.04 -7.22
C LEU A 43 -24.97 -8.82 -7.98
N SER A 44 -24.96 -8.79 -9.32
CA SER A 44 -23.91 -9.44 -10.10
C SER A 44 -22.57 -8.70 -10.02
N ASP A 45 -22.58 -7.36 -9.97
CA ASP A 45 -21.38 -6.55 -9.84
C ASP A 45 -20.76 -6.64 -8.43
N SER A 46 -21.61 -6.80 -7.38
CA SER A 46 -21.12 -6.99 -6.02
C SER A 46 -20.53 -8.38 -5.77
N VAL A 47 -21.00 -9.41 -6.47
CA VAL A 47 -20.43 -10.77 -6.42
C VAL A 47 -19.16 -10.84 -7.27
N ALA A 48 -19.13 -10.22 -8.47
CA ALA A 48 -17.94 -10.16 -9.32
C ALA A 48 -16.81 -9.31 -8.69
N THR A 49 -17.14 -8.33 -7.84
CA THR A 49 -16.15 -7.55 -7.10
C THR A 49 -15.59 -8.33 -5.91
N ARG A 50 -16.41 -9.17 -5.25
CA ARG A 50 -15.94 -10.10 -4.22
C ARG A 50 -15.01 -11.19 -4.78
N ASP A 51 -15.33 -11.74 -5.96
CA ASP A 51 -14.46 -12.75 -6.61
C ASP A 51 -13.16 -12.14 -7.17
N LYS A 52 -13.13 -10.85 -7.52
CA LYS A 52 -11.91 -10.14 -7.90
C LYS A 52 -11.00 -9.78 -6.71
N MET A 53 -11.55 -9.62 -5.51
CA MET A 53 -10.76 -9.47 -4.28
C MET A 53 -10.13 -10.80 -3.82
N ALA A 54 -10.60 -11.95 -4.31
CA ALA A 54 -10.08 -13.28 -3.99
C ALA A 54 -8.96 -13.77 -4.93
N ALA A 55 -8.50 -12.95 -5.89
CA ALA A 55 -7.31 -13.25 -6.70
C ALA A 55 -6.02 -12.73 -6.06
N GLN A 56 -5.90 -12.81 -4.74
CA GLN A 56 -4.60 -12.83 -4.07
C GLN A 56 -3.91 -14.12 -4.52
N SER A 57 -2.73 -13.98 -5.11
CA SER A 57 -1.91 -15.15 -5.45
C SER A 57 -1.83 -16.03 -4.20
N LYS A 58 -2.28 -17.29 -4.30
CA LYS A 58 -2.18 -18.22 -3.18
C LYS A 58 -0.71 -18.46 -2.95
N ILE A 59 -0.11 -17.72 -2.03
CA ILE A 59 1.25 -17.91 -1.60
C ILE A 59 1.38 -19.34 -1.09
N LYS A 60 2.24 -20.13 -1.73
CA LYS A 60 2.35 -21.58 -1.47
C LYS A 60 3.51 -21.90 -0.53
N THR A 61 4.49 -21.01 -0.43
CA THR A 61 5.69 -21.27 0.36
C THR A 61 5.49 -20.74 1.78
N PRO A 62 5.42 -21.62 2.80
CA PRO A 62 5.32 -21.19 4.18
C PRO A 62 6.63 -20.50 4.62
N PHE A 63 6.51 -19.55 5.50
CA PHE A 63 7.61 -18.83 6.12
C PHE A 63 7.34 -18.63 7.60
N GLN A 64 8.37 -18.30 8.36
CA GLN A 64 8.26 -18.08 9.79
C GLN A 64 8.32 -16.59 10.12
N THR A 65 7.52 -16.20 11.12
CA THR A 65 7.50 -14.83 11.67
C THR A 65 7.48 -14.90 13.20
N LEU A 66 8.17 -13.98 13.84
CA LEU A 66 8.25 -13.86 15.29
C LEU A 66 7.64 -12.56 15.76
N PHE A 67 6.73 -12.63 16.70
CA PHE A 67 6.07 -11.49 17.31
C PHE A 67 6.34 -11.42 18.81
N ALA A 68 6.54 -10.22 19.33
CA ALA A 68 6.38 -9.98 20.75
C ALA A 68 4.90 -9.67 21.02
N VAL A 69 4.31 -10.40 21.96
CA VAL A 69 2.90 -10.27 22.34
C VAL A 69 2.80 -10.25 23.87
N HIS A 70 2.15 -9.21 24.39
CA HIS A 70 1.99 -9.10 25.85
C HIS A 70 0.97 -10.13 26.35
N MET A 71 1.45 -11.19 27.00
CA MET A 71 0.66 -12.29 27.56
C MET A 71 0.95 -12.41 29.05
N THR A 72 -0.08 -12.55 29.90
CA THR A 72 0.05 -12.61 31.36
C THR A 72 -0.31 -13.95 31.97
N CYS A 73 -0.96 -14.82 31.20
CA CYS A 73 -1.42 -16.13 31.66
C CYS A 73 -1.67 -17.11 30.50
N ASP A 74 -1.85 -18.36 30.82
CA ASP A 74 -2.13 -19.44 29.84
C ASP A 74 -3.43 -19.19 29.04
N HIS A 75 -4.42 -18.51 29.62
CA HIS A 75 -5.62 -18.13 28.89
C HIS A 75 -5.29 -17.13 27.77
N CYS A 76 -4.32 -16.22 28.00
CA CYS A 76 -3.83 -15.33 26.97
C CYS A 76 -3.18 -16.10 25.81
N VAL A 77 -2.32 -17.06 26.14
CA VAL A 77 -1.68 -17.96 25.16
C VAL A 77 -2.71 -18.66 24.30
N LYS A 78 -3.72 -19.27 24.97
CA LYS A 78 -4.80 -19.96 24.27
C LYS A 78 -5.59 -19.03 23.36
N SER A 79 -6.02 -17.86 23.86
CA SER A 79 -6.80 -16.88 23.08
C SER A 79 -6.05 -16.41 21.82
N VAL A 80 -4.74 -16.15 21.93
CA VAL A 80 -3.89 -15.75 20.79
C VAL A 80 -3.76 -16.91 19.81
N SER A 81 -3.48 -18.11 20.30
CA SER A 81 -3.32 -19.31 19.45
C SER A 81 -4.61 -19.64 18.70
N ASP A 82 -5.76 -19.62 19.38
CA ASP A 82 -7.07 -19.89 18.77
C ASP A 82 -7.40 -18.87 17.67
N SER A 83 -7.12 -17.58 17.94
CA SER A 83 -7.30 -16.51 16.96
C SER A 83 -6.41 -16.71 15.73
N LEU A 84 -5.15 -17.07 15.92
CA LEU A 84 -4.22 -17.33 14.82
C LEU A 84 -4.59 -18.57 14.02
N TYR A 85 -4.98 -19.67 14.65
CA TYR A 85 -5.42 -20.86 13.91
C TYR A 85 -6.73 -20.66 13.14
N SER A 86 -7.53 -19.65 13.48
CA SER A 86 -8.71 -19.27 12.68
C SER A 86 -8.37 -18.54 11.38
N LEU A 87 -7.12 -18.06 11.25
CA LEU A 87 -6.63 -17.37 10.07
C LEU A 87 -6.17 -18.36 9.00
N GLU A 88 -6.65 -18.19 7.76
CA GLU A 88 -6.25 -19.06 6.65
C GLU A 88 -4.74 -18.99 6.41
N GLY A 89 -4.11 -20.14 6.19
CA GLY A 89 -2.70 -20.24 5.86
C GLY A 89 -1.76 -20.38 7.05
N ILE A 90 -2.26 -20.43 8.28
CA ILE A 90 -1.44 -20.74 9.46
C ILE A 90 -1.27 -22.26 9.60
N THR A 91 -0.04 -22.71 9.69
CA THR A 91 0.32 -24.14 9.86
C THR A 91 0.78 -24.47 11.27
N LYS A 92 1.47 -23.54 11.93
CA LYS A 92 1.98 -23.75 13.29
C LYS A 92 2.01 -22.44 14.07
N VAL A 93 1.65 -22.52 15.34
CA VAL A 93 1.78 -21.44 16.32
C VAL A 93 2.52 -21.98 17.54
N ASP A 94 3.58 -21.29 17.95
CA ASP A 94 4.34 -21.57 19.15
C ASP A 94 4.38 -20.30 20.01
N ALA A 95 3.58 -20.28 21.07
CA ALA A 95 3.41 -19.13 21.94
C ALA A 95 4.10 -19.38 23.29
N ASN A 96 5.15 -18.61 23.59
CA ASN A 96 5.94 -18.68 24.80
C ASN A 96 5.53 -17.57 25.78
N LEU A 97 4.85 -17.95 26.86
CA LEU A 97 4.39 -17.01 27.88
C LEU A 97 5.56 -16.33 28.62
N LYS A 98 6.63 -17.08 28.92
CA LYS A 98 7.78 -16.57 29.69
C LYS A 98 8.53 -15.50 28.94
N ASP A 99 8.76 -15.71 27.66
CA ASP A 99 9.53 -14.80 26.81
C ASP A 99 8.61 -13.77 26.11
N GLN A 100 7.28 -13.94 26.24
CA GLN A 100 6.26 -13.10 25.58
C GLN A 100 6.42 -13.07 24.07
N LEU A 101 6.77 -14.20 23.48
CA LEU A 101 7.02 -14.38 22.07
C LEU A 101 6.00 -15.36 21.47
N VAL A 102 5.58 -15.06 20.25
CA VAL A 102 4.73 -15.92 19.44
C VAL A 102 5.41 -16.14 18.09
N ALA A 103 5.86 -17.36 17.85
CA ALA A 103 6.38 -17.79 16.56
C ALA A 103 5.24 -18.38 15.73
N VAL A 104 5.10 -17.92 14.50
CA VAL A 104 4.05 -18.33 13.58
C VAL A 104 4.68 -18.82 12.30
N GLU A 105 4.25 -19.99 11.83
CA GLU A 105 4.63 -20.56 10.54
C GLU A 105 3.40 -20.69 9.66
N GLY A 106 3.51 -20.26 8.41
CA GLY A 106 2.40 -20.33 7.47
C GLY A 106 2.61 -19.47 6.24
N THR A 107 1.52 -19.23 5.53
CA THR A 107 1.48 -18.41 4.31
C THR A 107 0.69 -17.11 4.49
N ALA A 108 0.23 -16.83 5.72
CA ALA A 108 -0.54 -15.63 6.03
C ALA A 108 0.36 -14.37 6.07
N ALA A 109 -0.20 -13.24 5.64
CA ALA A 109 0.49 -11.96 5.69
C ALA A 109 0.83 -11.56 7.14
N PRO A 110 2.04 -11.04 7.42
CA PRO A 110 2.39 -10.52 8.74
C PRO A 110 1.41 -9.47 9.27
N SER A 111 0.86 -8.62 8.41
CA SER A 111 -0.17 -7.63 8.79
C SER A 111 -1.47 -8.30 9.24
N ALA A 112 -1.89 -9.38 8.60
CA ALA A 112 -3.07 -10.15 8.99
C ALA A 112 -2.87 -10.84 10.35
N ILE A 113 -1.66 -11.38 10.60
CA ILE A 113 -1.29 -11.97 11.89
C ILE A 113 -1.35 -10.93 13.00
N VAL A 114 -0.78 -9.73 12.77
CA VAL A 114 -0.89 -8.60 13.74
C VAL A 114 -2.35 -8.28 14.04
N SER A 115 -3.18 -8.12 13.01
CA SER A 115 -4.60 -7.81 13.17
C SER A 115 -5.36 -8.90 13.95
N ALA A 116 -5.05 -10.18 13.72
CA ALA A 116 -5.66 -11.29 14.44
C ALA A 116 -5.27 -11.29 15.93
N ILE A 117 -4.02 -10.97 16.26
CA ILE A 117 -3.55 -10.84 17.65
C ILE A 117 -4.22 -9.62 18.32
N GLU A 118 -4.25 -8.47 17.63
CA GLU A 118 -4.84 -7.24 18.15
C GLU A 118 -6.36 -7.38 18.39
N ALA A 119 -7.05 -8.19 17.59
CA ALA A 119 -8.45 -8.54 17.80
C ALA A 119 -8.71 -9.27 19.14
N THR A 120 -7.68 -9.89 19.74
CA THR A 120 -7.75 -10.47 21.10
C THR A 120 -7.56 -9.44 22.22
N GLY A 121 -7.41 -8.14 21.87
CA GLY A 121 -7.14 -7.05 22.81
C GLY A 121 -5.69 -6.95 23.27
N ARG A 122 -4.73 -7.49 22.52
CA ARG A 122 -3.29 -7.49 22.81
C ARG A 122 -2.51 -6.83 21.70
N ASP A 123 -1.49 -6.07 22.06
CA ASP A 123 -0.53 -5.54 21.10
C ASP A 123 0.37 -6.63 20.55
N ALA A 124 0.71 -6.53 19.26
CA ALA A 124 1.68 -7.37 18.60
C ALA A 124 2.78 -6.54 17.93
N ILE A 125 4.03 -6.89 18.18
CA ILE A 125 5.19 -6.23 17.57
C ILE A 125 5.98 -7.28 16.79
N LEU A 126 6.09 -7.11 15.48
CA LEU A 126 6.91 -7.98 14.64
C LEU A 126 8.39 -7.84 15.03
N ARG A 127 9.03 -8.94 15.37
CA ARG A 127 10.44 -9.02 15.77
C ARG A 127 11.36 -9.44 14.62
N GLY A 128 10.85 -10.26 13.72
CA GLY A 128 11.59 -10.73 12.56
C GLY A 128 10.77 -11.65 11.67
N SER A 129 11.22 -11.81 10.44
CA SER A 129 10.57 -12.67 9.44
C SER A 129 11.61 -13.42 8.62
N GLY A 130 11.38 -14.69 8.34
CA GLY A 130 12.25 -15.53 7.51
C GLY A 130 13.62 -15.78 8.11
N ALA A 131 14.56 -16.19 7.26
CA ALA A 131 15.95 -16.43 7.65
C ALA A 131 16.71 -15.09 7.82
N SER A 132 17.88 -15.15 8.47
CA SER A 132 18.79 -14.01 8.56
C SER A 132 19.14 -13.47 7.17
N ASN A 133 19.13 -12.15 7.03
CA ASN A 133 19.34 -11.43 5.77
C ASN A 133 18.29 -11.64 4.67
N SER A 134 17.18 -12.33 4.96
CA SER A 134 16.11 -12.57 4.01
C SER A 134 14.94 -11.57 4.14
N ALA A 135 15.03 -10.59 5.04
CA ALA A 135 13.96 -9.66 5.32
C ALA A 135 14.33 -8.20 5.04
N ALA A 136 13.34 -7.42 4.61
CA ALA A 136 13.44 -5.98 4.43
C ALA A 136 12.18 -5.28 4.89
N VAL A 137 12.29 -3.99 5.15
CA VAL A 137 11.19 -3.11 5.55
C VAL A 137 11.30 -1.77 4.83
N CYS A 138 10.16 -1.17 4.52
CA CYS A 138 10.10 0.19 4.00
C CYS A 138 9.00 0.95 4.74
N ILE A 139 9.37 2.03 5.42
CA ILE A 139 8.44 2.97 6.03
C ILE A 139 8.11 4.01 4.98
N LEU A 140 6.83 4.17 4.68
CA LEU A 140 6.34 5.08 3.65
C LEU A 140 5.79 6.35 4.28
N GLU A 141 6.38 7.48 3.91
CA GLU A 141 6.08 8.81 4.43
C GLU A 141 5.55 9.73 3.33
N THR A 142 4.77 10.73 3.71
CA THR A 142 4.39 11.81 2.80
C THR A 142 5.46 12.89 2.74
N TYR A 143 5.71 13.41 1.53
CA TYR A 143 6.58 14.55 1.26
C TYR A 143 5.80 15.74 0.72
N HIS A 144 4.47 15.65 0.71
CA HIS A 144 3.62 16.74 0.32
C HIS A 144 3.54 17.79 1.44
N HIS A 145 3.97 18.99 1.13
CA HIS A 145 3.74 20.15 1.97
C HIS A 145 2.58 20.95 1.37
N SER A 146 1.44 20.96 2.04
CA SER A 146 0.37 21.87 1.67
C SER A 146 0.86 23.29 1.90
N ASP A 147 1.11 24.03 0.83
CA ASP A 147 1.42 25.47 0.86
C ASP A 147 0.24 26.27 1.42
N ARG A 148 0.18 26.34 2.75
CA ARG A 148 -0.53 27.43 3.41
C ARG A 148 0.48 28.56 3.68
N GLY A 149 0.86 29.29 2.64
CA GLY A 149 1.74 30.45 2.73
C GLY A 149 3.08 30.18 2.02
N GLY A 150 3.22 30.81 0.84
CA GLY A 150 4.40 30.66 0.00
C GLY A 150 5.67 31.07 0.73
N GLU A 151 6.60 30.15 0.80
CA GLU A 151 8.00 30.46 0.99
C GLU A 151 8.83 29.38 0.29
N ALA A 152 9.68 29.84 -0.60
CA ALA A 152 10.52 29.01 -1.44
C ALA A 152 11.44 28.13 -0.59
N LEU A 153 11.57 26.85 -0.99
CA LEU A 153 12.52 25.90 -0.44
C LEU A 153 13.94 26.43 -0.59
N VAL A 154 14.55 26.92 0.49
CA VAL A 154 15.98 27.17 0.56
C VAL A 154 16.68 25.84 0.84
N PRO A 155 17.70 25.43 0.06
CA PRO A 155 18.43 24.20 0.35
C PRO A 155 19.13 24.33 1.70
N ALA A 156 18.87 23.40 2.59
CA ALA A 156 19.53 23.30 3.89
C ALA A 156 21.02 22.95 3.70
N SER A 157 21.86 23.95 3.71
CA SER A 157 23.31 23.78 3.90
C SER A 157 23.63 23.84 5.38
N ALA A 158 24.16 22.71 5.89
CA ALA A 158 24.96 22.50 7.09
C ALA A 158 24.31 22.65 8.49
N PRO A 159 24.85 21.92 9.49
CA PRO A 159 24.23 21.71 10.78
C PRO A 159 24.58 22.82 11.74
N GLU A 160 23.63 23.58 12.17
CA GLU A 160 23.74 24.34 13.41
C GLU A 160 22.65 23.91 14.38
N ALA A 161 23.10 23.38 15.50
CA ALA A 161 22.26 23.15 16.67
C ALA A 161 21.71 24.50 17.15
N SER A 162 20.44 24.74 16.94
CA SER A 162 19.71 25.83 17.59
C SER A 162 18.30 25.38 17.93
N THR A 163 18.09 25.21 19.21
CA THR A 163 16.80 25.23 19.88
C THR A 163 15.98 26.45 19.48
N ASN A 164 14.80 26.20 18.96
CA ASN A 164 13.53 26.91 19.06
C ASN A 164 12.74 26.95 17.76
N GLY A 165 11.71 26.16 17.76
CA GLY A 165 10.39 26.38 17.19
C GLY A 165 10.26 27.10 15.87
N SER A 166 10.19 26.34 14.78
CA SER A 166 9.12 26.44 13.77
C SER A 166 9.48 25.67 12.50
N GLY A 167 8.64 24.72 12.11
CA GLY A 167 8.43 24.46 10.69
C GLY A 167 9.14 23.31 10.02
N VAL A 168 9.77 22.36 10.68
CA VAL A 168 9.87 21.01 10.12
C VAL A 168 8.50 20.37 10.36
N LYS A 169 7.59 20.49 9.38
CA LYS A 169 6.34 19.72 9.40
C LYS A 169 6.77 18.26 9.43
N ASP A 170 6.48 17.59 10.52
CA ASP A 170 6.79 16.20 10.74
C ASP A 170 6.21 15.41 9.54
N ARG A 171 7.10 14.68 8.85
CA ARG A 171 6.68 13.76 7.81
C ARG A 171 5.75 12.75 8.44
N GLU A 172 4.59 12.54 7.83
CA GLU A 172 3.61 11.61 8.34
C GLU A 172 3.85 10.23 7.74
N VAL A 173 4.01 9.23 8.60
CA VAL A 173 4.08 7.83 8.19
C VAL A 173 2.68 7.36 7.81
N ARG A 174 2.50 6.99 6.54
CA ARG A 174 1.23 6.55 5.98
C ARG A 174 1.27 5.16 5.40
N GLY A 175 2.37 4.46 5.49
CA GLY A 175 2.45 3.08 5.01
C GLY A 175 3.66 2.34 5.53
N LEU A 176 3.57 1.02 5.43
CA LEU A 176 4.60 0.09 5.81
C LEU A 176 4.60 -1.09 4.85
N ALA A 177 5.74 -1.35 4.23
CA ALA A 177 5.96 -2.58 3.50
C ALA A 177 6.93 -3.47 4.25
N ARG A 178 6.58 -4.75 4.39
CA ARG A 178 7.43 -5.81 4.94
C ARG A 178 7.71 -6.79 3.82
N MET A 179 8.95 -7.18 3.70
CA MET A 179 9.40 -8.10 2.65
C MET A 179 10.11 -9.28 3.29
N VAL A 180 9.84 -10.49 2.78
CA VAL A 180 10.54 -11.70 3.20
C VAL A 180 10.83 -12.57 1.99
N GLN A 181 12.10 -12.90 1.78
CA GLN A 181 12.52 -13.83 0.74
C GLN A 181 12.26 -15.25 1.20
N VAL A 182 11.41 -15.96 0.48
CA VAL A 182 10.96 -17.33 0.80
C VAL A 182 11.58 -18.38 -0.10
N SER A 183 12.20 -17.96 -1.19
CA SER A 183 12.95 -18.82 -2.10
C SER A 183 14.10 -18.04 -2.76
N PRO A 184 15.04 -18.70 -3.46
CA PRO A 184 16.12 -18.00 -4.19
C PRO A 184 15.61 -16.98 -5.23
N THR A 185 14.37 -17.08 -5.66
CA THR A 185 13.80 -16.24 -6.73
C THR A 185 12.51 -15.52 -6.33
N THR A 186 12.04 -15.68 -5.08
CA THR A 186 10.73 -15.15 -4.69
C THR A 186 10.79 -14.41 -3.37
N THR A 187 10.36 -13.17 -3.37
CA THR A 187 10.15 -12.34 -2.20
C THR A 187 8.67 -12.04 -2.05
N LEU A 188 8.15 -12.23 -0.84
CA LEU A 188 6.80 -11.82 -0.46
C LEU A 188 6.83 -10.36 0.00
N VAL A 189 5.82 -9.59 -0.39
CA VAL A 189 5.66 -8.18 -0.04
C VAL A 189 4.30 -8.02 0.65
N ASP A 190 4.31 -7.65 1.92
CA ASP A 190 3.15 -7.28 2.72
C ASP A 190 3.13 -5.74 2.85
N LEU A 191 2.28 -5.10 2.05
CA LEU A 191 2.14 -3.64 1.99
C LEU A 191 0.85 -3.20 2.64
N THR A 192 0.95 -2.30 3.60
CA THR A 192 -0.19 -1.63 4.23
C THR A 192 -0.07 -0.12 4.04
N VAL A 193 -1.18 0.55 3.72
CA VAL A 193 -1.26 2.01 3.52
C VAL A 193 -2.45 2.55 4.29
N ARG A 194 -2.33 3.77 4.84
CA ARG A 194 -3.39 4.43 5.60
C ARG A 194 -3.34 5.95 5.43
N GLY A 195 -4.44 6.62 5.74
CA GLY A 195 -4.50 8.09 5.78
C GLY A 195 -4.38 8.75 4.42
N VAL A 196 -4.66 8.03 3.33
CA VAL A 196 -4.72 8.54 1.97
C VAL A 196 -6.14 8.47 1.41
N VAL A 197 -6.42 9.22 0.35
CA VAL A 197 -7.76 9.28 -0.24
C VAL A 197 -8.15 7.92 -0.84
N PRO A 198 -9.40 7.47 -0.68
CA PRO A 198 -9.87 6.22 -1.28
C PRO A 198 -9.64 6.14 -2.78
N GLY A 199 -9.24 4.97 -3.27
CA GLY A 199 -8.96 4.73 -4.69
C GLY A 199 -7.93 3.64 -4.93
N VAL A 200 -7.53 3.49 -6.18
CA VAL A 200 -6.51 2.51 -6.59
C VAL A 200 -5.17 3.21 -6.72
N TYR A 201 -4.15 2.65 -6.11
CA TYR A 201 -2.78 3.15 -6.07
C TYR A 201 -1.83 2.14 -6.71
N ASN A 202 -0.83 2.62 -7.42
CA ASN A 202 0.25 1.83 -7.95
C ASN A 202 1.38 1.73 -6.92
N ALA A 203 1.81 0.52 -6.61
CA ALA A 203 2.97 0.26 -5.77
C ALA A 203 4.17 -0.09 -6.65
N THR A 204 5.26 0.66 -6.52
CA THR A 204 6.46 0.50 -7.35
C THR A 204 7.74 0.58 -6.54
N ILE A 205 8.75 -0.18 -6.94
CA ILE A 205 10.14 0.02 -6.52
C ILE A 205 10.79 0.95 -7.56
N ARG A 206 11.50 1.95 -7.09
CA ARG A 206 12.13 2.99 -7.89
C ARG A 206 13.63 2.75 -7.98
N GLU A 207 14.25 3.30 -9.02
CA GLU A 207 15.69 3.09 -9.30
C GLU A 207 16.60 3.62 -8.20
N TYR A 208 16.23 4.77 -7.59
CA TYR A 208 17.06 5.41 -6.58
C TYR A 208 16.38 5.44 -5.22
N GLY A 209 17.19 5.27 -4.15
CA GLY A 209 16.77 5.49 -2.76
C GLY A 209 16.96 6.93 -2.29
N ASP A 210 17.11 7.87 -3.23
CA ASP A 210 17.25 9.29 -2.92
C ASP A 210 15.88 9.90 -2.59
N LEU A 211 15.73 10.43 -1.39
CA LEU A 211 14.55 11.13 -0.92
C LEU A 211 14.81 12.62 -0.65
N LYS A 212 15.87 13.18 -1.21
CA LYS A 212 16.23 14.60 -1.02
C LYS A 212 15.07 15.52 -1.39
N PHE A 213 14.37 15.20 -2.47
CA PHE A 213 13.17 15.92 -2.93
C PHE A 213 11.92 15.01 -2.87
N GLY A 214 11.87 14.08 -1.91
CA GLY A 214 10.78 13.13 -1.78
C GLY A 214 10.68 12.16 -2.96
N ALA A 215 9.45 11.91 -3.43
CA ALA A 215 9.21 10.98 -4.53
C ALA A 215 9.86 11.41 -5.86
N SER A 216 10.05 12.72 -6.10
CA SER A 216 10.59 13.22 -7.36
C SER A 216 12.06 12.86 -7.59
N SER A 217 12.84 12.62 -6.52
CA SER A 217 14.24 12.20 -6.64
C SER A 217 14.46 10.69 -6.74
N THR A 218 13.40 9.88 -6.70
CA THR A 218 13.52 8.41 -6.72
C THR A 218 13.79 7.82 -8.11
N GLY A 219 13.73 8.61 -9.18
CA GLY A 219 13.97 8.17 -10.55
C GLY A 219 12.84 7.33 -11.15
N PRO A 220 13.10 6.60 -12.23
CA PRO A 220 12.11 5.73 -12.89
C PRO A 220 11.80 4.47 -12.07
N VAL A 221 10.87 3.66 -12.56
CA VAL A 221 10.62 2.32 -12.00
C VAL A 221 11.84 1.44 -12.22
N TRP A 222 12.26 0.75 -11.18
CA TRP A 222 13.39 -0.19 -11.22
C TRP A 222 13.16 -1.33 -12.22
N THR A 223 14.12 -1.52 -13.12
CA THR A 223 14.03 -2.57 -14.16
C THR A 223 14.61 -3.89 -13.72
N GLY A 224 15.55 -3.87 -12.77
CA GLY A 224 16.28 -5.05 -12.31
C GLY A 224 17.43 -5.47 -13.24
N ASP A 225 17.72 -4.70 -14.29
CA ASP A 225 18.78 -4.99 -15.22
C ASP A 225 20.09 -4.31 -14.77
N SER A 226 20.99 -5.09 -14.18
CA SER A 226 22.34 -4.63 -13.81
C SER A 226 23.25 -4.38 -15.03
N SER A 227 22.85 -4.82 -16.20
CA SER A 227 23.57 -4.66 -17.46
C SER A 227 22.81 -3.70 -18.36
N GLY A 228 23.22 -2.46 -18.46
CA GLY A 228 22.64 -1.39 -19.29
C GLY A 228 22.30 -1.71 -20.76
N SER A 229 21.85 -2.92 -21.05
CA SER A 229 21.30 -3.34 -22.32
C SER A 229 19.82 -3.03 -22.36
N SER A 230 19.46 -1.95 -23.02
CA SER A 230 18.11 -1.64 -23.47
C SER A 230 17.60 -2.72 -24.44
N SER A 231 17.37 -3.94 -23.96
CA SER A 231 16.61 -4.92 -24.72
C SER A 231 15.16 -4.50 -24.68
N SER A 232 14.67 -4.02 -25.81
CA SER A 232 13.30 -3.67 -26.13
C SER A 232 12.37 -4.90 -26.16
N SER A 233 12.42 -5.73 -25.13
CA SER A 233 11.45 -6.77 -24.90
C SER A 233 10.37 -6.16 -24.01
N ALA A 234 9.11 -6.23 -24.43
CA ALA A 234 7.91 -5.68 -23.78
C ALA A 234 7.58 -6.34 -22.42
N THR A 235 8.60 -6.60 -21.61
CA THR A 235 8.43 -7.15 -20.28
C THR A 235 8.27 -6.00 -19.29
N GLN A 236 7.22 -6.04 -18.48
CA GLN A 236 6.95 -5.07 -17.43
C GLN A 236 8.18 -4.94 -16.51
N PRO A 237 8.58 -3.72 -16.09
CA PRO A 237 9.69 -3.55 -15.15
C PRO A 237 9.50 -4.37 -13.88
N ARG A 238 10.55 -4.99 -13.38
CA ARG A 238 10.51 -5.82 -12.16
C ARG A 238 10.07 -5.04 -10.92
N GLY A 239 10.26 -3.73 -10.92
CA GLY A 239 9.84 -2.83 -9.86
C GLY A 239 8.35 -2.53 -9.81
N VAL A 240 7.53 -2.97 -10.77
CA VAL A 240 6.08 -2.84 -10.67
C VAL A 240 5.56 -3.94 -9.76
N LEU A 241 5.15 -3.56 -8.55
CA LEU A 241 4.65 -4.50 -7.55
C LEU A 241 3.16 -4.83 -7.73
N GLY A 242 2.40 -3.91 -8.32
CA GLY A 242 0.97 -4.07 -8.53
C GLY A 242 0.15 -2.92 -7.93
N LYS A 243 -1.12 -3.20 -7.68
CA LYS A 243 -2.08 -2.19 -7.21
C LYS A 243 -2.55 -2.50 -5.80
N VAL A 244 -2.69 -1.45 -4.99
CA VAL A 244 -3.34 -1.50 -3.69
C VAL A 244 -4.62 -0.67 -3.74
N GLU A 245 -5.72 -1.26 -3.32
CA GLU A 245 -7.01 -0.58 -3.23
C GLU A 245 -7.18 -0.01 -1.82
N ILE A 246 -7.42 1.30 -1.76
CA ILE A 246 -7.68 2.02 -0.51
C ILE A 246 -9.19 2.18 -0.35
N GLY A 247 -9.69 1.65 0.75
CA GLY A 247 -11.11 1.71 1.10
C GLY A 247 -11.58 3.09 1.55
N LYS A 248 -12.88 3.23 1.80
CA LYS A 248 -13.50 4.49 2.27
C LYS A 248 -12.98 4.93 3.63
N ASP A 249 -12.41 4.03 4.40
CA ASP A 249 -11.75 4.29 5.68
C ASP A 249 -10.31 4.84 5.53
N GLY A 250 -9.87 5.06 4.30
CA GLY A 250 -8.52 5.52 4.01
C GLY A 250 -7.43 4.47 4.24
N ARG A 251 -7.80 3.17 4.27
CA ARG A 251 -6.87 2.05 4.51
C ARG A 251 -6.89 1.06 3.37
N GLY A 252 -5.73 0.46 3.10
CA GLY A 252 -5.59 -0.63 2.15
C GLY A 252 -4.42 -1.52 2.52
N ALA A 253 -4.51 -2.78 2.13
CA ALA A 253 -3.44 -3.75 2.29
C ALA A 253 -3.40 -4.69 1.08
N VAL A 254 -2.20 -5.11 0.72
CA VAL A 254 -2.00 -6.12 -0.32
C VAL A 254 -0.81 -7.00 0.04
N PHE A 255 -0.94 -8.30 -0.23
CA PHE A 255 0.08 -9.29 0.00
C PHE A 255 0.39 -10.02 -1.31
N LEU A 256 1.62 -9.87 -1.80
CA LEU A 256 2.03 -10.26 -3.14
C LEU A 256 3.33 -11.03 -3.10
N ASP A 257 3.56 -11.86 -4.13
CA ASP A 257 4.85 -12.49 -4.42
C ASP A 257 5.49 -11.85 -5.66
N HIS A 258 6.82 -11.63 -5.60
CA HIS A 258 7.58 -11.01 -6.68
C HIS A 258 8.88 -11.73 -6.97
N PRO A 259 9.29 -11.79 -8.27
CA PRO A 259 10.46 -12.52 -8.72
C PRO A 259 11.75 -11.71 -8.55
N PHE A 260 12.07 -11.26 -7.33
CA PHE A 260 13.35 -10.64 -7.01
C PHE A 260 13.86 -11.14 -5.65
N GLN A 261 15.14 -10.96 -5.41
CA GLN A 261 15.77 -11.24 -4.12
C GLN A 261 15.78 -9.97 -3.27
N VAL A 262 15.65 -10.10 -1.96
CA VAL A 262 15.60 -8.94 -1.04
C VAL A 262 16.82 -8.04 -1.20
N TRP A 263 18.03 -8.61 -1.37
CA TRP A 263 19.24 -7.81 -1.50
C TRP A 263 19.29 -6.94 -2.77
N GLU A 264 18.56 -7.32 -3.85
CA GLU A 264 18.50 -6.55 -5.10
C GLU A 264 17.81 -5.20 -4.91
N VAL A 265 16.92 -5.11 -3.92
CA VAL A 265 16.05 -3.93 -3.71
C VAL A 265 16.42 -3.11 -2.46
N ILE A 266 17.35 -3.58 -1.64
CA ILE A 266 17.87 -2.81 -0.50
C ILE A 266 18.52 -1.52 -1.01
N GLY A 267 18.14 -0.38 -0.43
CA GLY A 267 18.64 0.93 -0.82
C GLY A 267 17.86 1.59 -1.96
N HIS A 268 16.96 0.88 -2.64
CA HIS A 268 16.00 1.46 -3.57
C HIS A 268 14.84 2.13 -2.81
N ALA A 269 14.13 3.07 -3.44
CA ALA A 269 12.90 3.59 -2.87
C ALA A 269 11.71 2.72 -3.29
N MET A 270 10.72 2.64 -2.39
CA MET A 270 9.37 2.18 -2.72
C MET A 270 8.46 3.39 -2.74
N ALA A 271 7.59 3.46 -3.73
CA ALA A 271 6.58 4.50 -3.87
C ALA A 271 5.19 3.89 -4.04
N VAL A 272 4.20 4.50 -3.39
CA VAL A 272 2.78 4.18 -3.60
C VAL A 272 2.07 5.47 -3.99
N SER A 273 1.47 5.49 -5.18
CA SER A 273 0.93 6.70 -5.79
C SER A 273 -0.24 6.39 -6.71
N ARG A 274 -1.11 7.36 -6.92
CA ARG A 274 -2.18 7.33 -7.94
C ARG A 274 -1.69 7.73 -9.34
N GLN A 275 -0.46 8.23 -9.43
CA GLN A 275 0.12 8.66 -10.70
C GLN A 275 0.37 7.44 -11.61
N GLU A 276 0.35 7.68 -12.92
CA GLU A 276 0.54 6.60 -13.90
C GLU A 276 1.96 6.01 -13.84
N GLU A 277 2.06 4.70 -14.04
CA GLU A 277 3.31 3.94 -13.91
C GLU A 277 4.40 4.35 -14.91
N GLY A 278 4.03 4.94 -16.04
CA GLY A 278 4.95 5.36 -17.11
C GLY A 278 5.72 6.66 -16.82
N GLN A 279 5.46 7.35 -15.72
CA GLN A 279 6.15 8.60 -15.40
C GLN A 279 7.54 8.31 -14.82
N ALA A 280 8.55 8.88 -15.48
CA ALA A 280 9.94 8.79 -15.00
C ALA A 280 10.12 9.49 -13.65
N GLU A 281 9.38 10.57 -13.41
CA GLU A 281 9.44 11.38 -12.19
C GLU A 281 8.06 11.45 -11.53
N LEU A 282 8.01 11.09 -10.25
CA LEU A 282 6.81 11.20 -9.44
C LEU A 282 6.71 12.59 -8.80
N LYS A 283 5.49 13.10 -8.66
CA LYS A 283 5.22 14.35 -7.95
C LYS A 283 4.93 14.06 -6.47
N ASN A 284 5.37 14.95 -5.61
CA ASN A 284 5.02 14.94 -4.18
C ASN A 284 3.62 15.54 -4.01
N ASP A 285 2.60 14.72 -4.18
CA ASP A 285 1.23 15.09 -3.87
C ASP A 285 0.76 14.46 -2.55
N GLU A 286 -0.41 14.82 -2.07
CA GLU A 286 -1.01 14.31 -0.80
C GLU A 286 -1.30 12.81 -0.83
N ASN A 287 -1.31 12.21 -2.02
CA ASN A 287 -1.62 10.81 -2.28
C ASN A 287 -0.38 10.00 -2.69
N THR A 288 0.80 10.59 -2.62
CA THR A 288 2.07 9.92 -2.90
C THR A 288 2.82 9.71 -1.59
N VAL A 289 3.11 8.46 -1.28
CA VAL A 289 3.95 8.08 -0.14
C VAL A 289 5.16 7.31 -0.62
N VAL A 290 6.31 7.58 -0.01
CA VAL A 290 7.59 7.04 -0.44
C VAL A 290 8.51 6.77 0.74
N GLY A 291 9.37 5.77 0.61
CA GLY A 291 10.37 5.41 1.62
C GLY A 291 11.52 4.64 1.01
N VAL A 292 12.61 4.48 1.74
CA VAL A 292 13.74 3.66 1.33
C VAL A 292 13.59 2.25 1.90
N ILE A 293 13.86 1.25 1.09
CA ILE A 293 13.86 -0.15 1.48
C ILE A 293 15.13 -0.42 2.29
N ALA A 294 14.96 -0.77 3.54
CA ALA A 294 16.04 -1.08 4.47
C ALA A 294 16.04 -2.57 4.85
N ARG A 295 17.21 -3.09 5.18
CA ARG A 295 17.32 -4.44 5.71
C ARG A 295 16.58 -4.55 7.04
N SER A 296 15.86 -5.64 7.24
CA SER A 296 15.17 -5.98 8.49
C SER A 296 15.74 -7.25 9.09
N ALA A 297 15.45 -7.46 10.36
CA ALA A 297 15.84 -8.66 11.09
C ALA A 297 15.12 -9.90 10.54
N GLY A 298 15.85 -10.99 10.38
CA GLY A 298 15.28 -12.32 10.26
C GLY A 298 14.69 -12.79 11.61
N MET A 299 14.04 -13.93 11.58
CA MET A 299 13.54 -14.57 12.79
C MET A 299 14.72 -14.87 13.72
N TRP A 300 14.60 -14.51 15.00
CA TRP A 300 15.63 -14.65 16.04
C TRP A 300 16.86 -13.73 15.93
N ASP A 301 17.00 -12.90 14.90
CA ASP A 301 18.13 -11.95 14.78
C ASP A 301 18.01 -10.78 15.76
N ASN A 302 16.81 -10.49 16.27
CA ASN A 302 16.55 -9.39 17.17
C ASN A 302 15.99 -9.88 18.50
N ASP A 303 16.86 -10.12 19.45
CA ASP A 303 16.54 -10.54 20.84
C ASP A 303 16.41 -9.36 21.82
N LYS A 304 16.75 -8.14 21.38
CA LYS A 304 16.74 -6.96 22.24
C LYS A 304 15.32 -6.58 22.67
N THR A 305 15.13 -6.44 23.95
CA THR A 305 13.87 -5.97 24.55
C THR A 305 13.90 -4.48 24.95
N VAL A 306 15.10 -3.89 24.96
CA VAL A 306 15.35 -2.49 25.31
C VAL A 306 16.16 -1.84 24.19
N CYS A 307 15.73 -0.67 23.72
CA CYS A 307 16.47 0.12 22.75
C CYS A 307 17.73 0.73 23.39
N SER A 308 18.89 0.48 22.79
CA SER A 308 20.16 1.03 23.28
C SER A 308 20.29 2.54 23.10
N CYS A 309 19.48 3.14 22.19
CA CYS A 309 19.51 4.57 21.91
C CYS A 309 18.67 5.38 22.91
N THR A 310 17.49 4.87 23.24
CA THR A 310 16.50 5.57 24.07
C THR A 310 16.44 5.05 25.49
N GLY A 311 16.95 3.83 25.77
CA GLY A 311 16.79 3.13 27.04
C GLY A 311 15.36 2.64 27.30
N LYS A 312 14.44 2.82 26.37
CA LYS A 312 13.05 2.39 26.48
C LYS A 312 12.88 0.94 26.08
N THR A 313 11.91 0.28 26.69
CA THR A 313 11.45 -1.03 26.27
C THR A 313 10.72 -0.93 24.94
N LEU A 314 10.65 -2.02 24.19
CA LEU A 314 9.90 -2.09 22.92
C LEU A 314 8.41 -1.69 23.08
N TRP A 315 7.82 -1.94 24.25
CA TRP A 315 6.43 -1.57 24.56
C TRP A 315 6.26 -0.06 24.83
N GLU A 316 7.24 0.57 25.43
CA GLU A 316 7.26 2.03 25.63
C GLU A 316 7.46 2.76 24.31
N GLU A 317 8.36 2.28 23.47
CA GLU A 317 8.55 2.84 22.12
C GLU A 317 7.27 2.71 21.29
N ARG A 318 6.63 1.52 21.27
CA ARG A 318 5.35 1.35 20.58
C ARG A 318 4.28 2.34 21.08
N LYS A 319 4.16 2.53 22.40
CA LYS A 319 3.20 3.50 22.96
C LYS A 319 3.47 4.92 22.49
N ASP A 320 4.73 5.29 22.38
CA ASP A 320 5.11 6.62 21.90
C ASP A 320 4.79 6.79 20.40
N GLU A 321 5.05 5.76 19.58
CA GLU A 321 4.72 5.77 18.15
C GLU A 321 3.21 5.79 17.92
N VAL A 322 2.42 5.04 18.70
CA VAL A 322 0.95 5.09 18.65
C VAL A 322 0.45 6.50 19.00
N LYS A 323 1.02 7.16 20.02
CA LYS A 323 0.65 8.54 20.40
C LYS A 323 0.97 9.55 19.29
N LYS A 324 2.04 9.32 18.52
CA LYS A 324 2.41 10.14 17.37
C LYS A 324 1.56 9.85 16.12
N GLY A 325 0.69 8.84 16.16
CA GLY A 325 -0.11 8.42 15.02
C GLY A 325 0.68 7.65 13.95
N MET A 326 1.86 7.13 14.31
CA MET A 326 2.75 6.44 13.36
C MET A 326 2.46 4.94 13.19
N ILE A 327 1.62 4.36 14.07
CA ILE A 327 1.20 2.94 14.00
C ILE A 327 -0.32 2.86 14.09
#